data_9e4df272405df0b0e3d21b6e30cafb09
#
_entry.id   9e4df272405df0b0e3d21b6e30cafb09
#
_cell.length_a   1.000
_cell.length_b   1.000
_cell.length_c   1.000
_cell.angle_alpha   90.00
_cell.angle_beta   90.00
_cell.angle_gamma   90.00
#
_symmetry.space_group_name_H-M   'P 1'
#
loop_
_entity.id
_entity.type
_entity.pdbx_description
1 polymer ?
#
loop_
_entity_poly.entity_id
_entity_poly.type
_entity_poly.pdbx_seq_one_letter_code
_entity_poly.pdbx_strand_id
1 'polypeptide(L)'
;MYLKKYNLKNKYALITGAGKGLGKACAIALAEAGANVIIISRTKKDLSTVSKKIKKFRVKCRSYTCDVTNYNEVKNVIDQIPRIDILVNNAGTNFPEHFTEVKRSNMEYMVKINNIAAFNLAQLCTLKMLKIKNRKKIGGSIINMSSQMGHVGGPIRSVYNMNKHGLEGLTKGMALDLAKYNIRVNTVCPTFVVTPMTSKFLKNKKFKRDTLKNIPLGRFAEMSEIASSVVFLASDAASMITGTSLLVDGGWTAK
;
A
#
# COMPACT_ATOMS: atom_id res chain seq x y z
N MET A 1 -27.63 1.32 8.52
CA MET A 1 -27.41 1.38 7.05
C MET A 1 -25.95 1.02 6.79
N TYR A 2 -25.68 -0.23 6.35
CA TYR A 2 -24.33 -0.85 6.33
C TYR A 2 -23.40 -0.23 5.27
N LEU A 3 -23.87 0.05 4.08
CA LEU A 3 -23.04 0.58 3.00
C LEU A 3 -22.50 2.00 3.24
N LYS A 4 -23.15 2.78 4.09
CA LYS A 4 -22.64 4.12 4.50
C LYS A 4 -21.27 4.05 5.18
N LYS A 5 -20.92 2.90 5.77
CA LYS A 5 -19.62 2.70 6.43
C LYS A 5 -18.42 2.73 5.46
N TYR A 6 -18.64 2.55 4.16
CA TYR A 6 -17.60 2.64 3.13
C TYR A 6 -17.28 4.09 2.71
N ASN A 7 -18.10 5.06 3.13
CA ASN A 7 -17.93 6.47 2.76
C ASN A 7 -16.71 7.07 3.48
N LEU A 8 -15.79 7.65 2.71
CA LEU A 8 -14.57 8.29 3.19
C LEU A 8 -14.65 9.83 3.15
N LYS A 9 -15.84 10.41 3.02
CA LYS A 9 -16.04 11.86 2.98
C LYS A 9 -15.38 12.52 4.19
N ASN A 10 -14.65 13.62 3.93
CA ASN A 10 -13.90 14.38 4.94
C ASN A 10 -12.67 13.66 5.54
N LYS A 11 -12.31 12.45 5.10
CA LYS A 11 -11.04 11.80 5.43
C LYS A 11 -9.94 12.29 4.48
N TYR A 12 -8.69 12.26 4.95
CA TYR A 12 -7.51 12.61 4.19
C TYR A 12 -6.61 11.38 4.06
N ALA A 13 -6.44 10.89 2.85
CA ALA A 13 -5.66 9.70 2.52
C ALA A 13 -4.34 10.07 1.85
N LEU A 14 -3.22 9.60 2.40
CA LEU A 14 -1.90 9.71 1.80
C LEU A 14 -1.51 8.38 1.18
N ILE A 15 -1.10 8.41 -0.10
CA ILE A 15 -0.72 7.23 -0.86
C ILE A 15 0.67 7.40 -1.44
N THR A 16 1.58 6.45 -1.16
CA THR A 16 2.93 6.44 -1.70
C THR A 16 3.03 5.57 -2.96
N GLY A 17 3.96 5.91 -3.86
CA GLY A 17 4.06 5.23 -5.15
C GLY A 17 2.82 5.43 -6.02
N ALA A 18 2.08 6.53 -5.82
CA ALA A 18 0.76 6.77 -6.42
C ALA A 18 0.79 7.14 -7.91
N GLY A 19 1.97 7.27 -8.53
CA GLY A 19 2.08 7.71 -9.93
C GLY A 19 1.60 6.67 -10.95
N LYS A 20 1.68 5.37 -10.64
CA LYS A 20 1.30 4.27 -11.54
C LYS A 20 0.93 3.00 -10.76
N GLY A 21 0.47 1.97 -11.50
CA GLY A 21 0.16 0.66 -10.93
C GLY A 21 -0.88 0.72 -9.80
N LEU A 22 -0.65 -0.09 -8.76
CA LEU A 22 -1.55 -0.23 -7.61
C LEU A 22 -1.74 1.08 -6.84
N GLY A 23 -0.66 1.84 -6.60
CA GLY A 23 -0.77 3.11 -5.88
C GLY A 23 -1.68 4.13 -6.60
N LYS A 24 -1.61 4.18 -7.94
CA LYS A 24 -2.55 4.98 -8.75
C LYS A 24 -3.98 4.48 -8.61
N ALA A 25 -4.20 3.16 -8.68
CA ALA A 25 -5.54 2.57 -8.56
C ALA A 25 -6.13 2.85 -7.16
N CYS A 26 -5.35 2.66 -6.10
CA CYS A 26 -5.75 2.96 -4.73
C CYS A 26 -6.09 4.46 -4.54
N ALA A 27 -5.28 5.37 -5.11
CA ALA A 27 -5.54 6.80 -5.00
C ALA A 27 -6.86 7.21 -5.68
N ILE A 28 -7.16 6.63 -6.84
CA ILE A 28 -8.41 6.87 -7.58
C ILE A 28 -9.60 6.29 -6.79
N ALA A 29 -9.52 5.05 -6.32
CA ALA A 29 -10.61 4.40 -5.58
C ALA A 29 -10.92 5.10 -4.24
N LEU A 30 -9.90 5.55 -3.50
CA LEU A 30 -10.10 6.32 -2.28
C LEU A 30 -10.76 7.68 -2.57
N ALA A 31 -10.42 8.33 -3.69
CA ALA A 31 -11.06 9.56 -4.13
C ALA A 31 -12.52 9.33 -4.53
N GLU A 32 -12.81 8.24 -5.25
CA GLU A 32 -14.17 7.82 -5.62
C GLU A 32 -15.03 7.54 -4.39
N ALA A 33 -14.44 6.95 -3.34
CA ALA A 33 -15.09 6.75 -2.04
C ALA A 33 -15.26 8.05 -1.22
N GLY A 34 -14.82 9.21 -1.74
CA GLY A 34 -15.01 10.53 -1.15
C GLY A 34 -13.85 11.09 -0.34
N ALA A 35 -12.71 10.40 -0.24
CA ALA A 35 -11.54 10.89 0.47
C ALA A 35 -10.85 12.05 -0.27
N ASN A 36 -10.38 13.05 0.48
CA ASN A 36 -9.36 13.96 -0.02
C ASN A 36 -8.03 13.21 -0.09
N VAL A 37 -7.31 13.28 -1.21
CA VAL A 37 -6.12 12.47 -1.42
C VAL A 37 -4.84 13.29 -1.51
N ILE A 38 -3.78 12.75 -0.94
CA ILE A 38 -2.42 13.22 -1.04
C ILE A 38 -1.60 12.13 -1.73
N ILE A 39 -1.03 12.43 -2.88
CA ILE A 39 -0.31 11.47 -3.70
C ILE A 39 1.18 11.80 -3.75
N ILE A 40 2.01 10.78 -3.49
CA ILE A 40 3.47 10.93 -3.49
C ILE A 40 4.09 9.95 -4.49
N SER A 41 4.97 10.44 -5.36
CA SER A 41 5.87 9.63 -6.18
C SER A 41 7.06 10.45 -6.66
N ARG A 42 8.06 9.78 -7.27
CA ARG A 42 9.26 10.43 -7.80
C ARG A 42 9.04 11.18 -9.11
N THR A 43 7.96 10.91 -9.84
CA THR A 43 7.73 11.42 -11.20
C THR A 43 6.58 12.43 -11.21
N LYS A 44 6.89 13.71 -11.38
CA LYS A 44 5.90 14.81 -11.43
C LYS A 44 4.84 14.61 -12.54
N LYS A 45 5.26 14.13 -13.73
CA LYS A 45 4.37 13.87 -14.88
C LYS A 45 3.30 12.81 -14.54
N ASP A 46 3.72 11.71 -13.87
CA ASP A 46 2.80 10.65 -13.45
C ASP A 46 1.77 11.18 -12.45
N LEU A 47 2.23 11.95 -11.43
CA LEU A 47 1.36 12.58 -10.44
C LEU A 47 0.35 13.53 -11.06
N SER A 48 0.76 14.36 -12.02
CA SER A 48 -0.13 15.26 -12.76
C SER A 48 -1.26 14.50 -13.46
N THR A 49 -0.91 13.38 -14.11
CA THR A 49 -1.88 12.51 -14.79
C THR A 49 -2.90 11.91 -13.82
N VAL A 50 -2.43 11.46 -12.65
CA VAL A 50 -3.31 10.89 -11.60
C VAL A 50 -4.18 11.98 -10.98
N SER A 51 -3.61 13.13 -10.66
CA SER A 51 -4.34 14.28 -10.11
C SER A 51 -5.52 14.73 -11.02
N LYS A 52 -5.30 14.78 -12.36
CA LYS A 52 -6.36 15.08 -13.32
C LYS A 52 -7.53 14.08 -13.24
N LYS A 53 -7.23 12.77 -13.03
CA LYS A 53 -8.27 11.74 -12.88
C LYS A 53 -9.04 11.89 -11.58
N ILE A 54 -8.34 12.20 -10.48
CA ILE A 54 -8.94 12.37 -9.15
C ILE A 54 -9.88 13.59 -9.09
N LYS A 55 -9.55 14.69 -9.77
CA LYS A 55 -10.39 15.89 -9.82
C LYS A 55 -11.83 15.62 -10.27
N LYS A 56 -12.07 14.56 -11.06
CA LYS A 56 -13.43 14.18 -11.51
C LYS A 56 -14.37 13.81 -10.36
N PHE A 57 -13.84 13.40 -9.21
CA PHE A 57 -14.61 13.02 -8.01
C PHE A 57 -14.94 14.19 -7.08
N ARG A 58 -14.58 15.42 -7.44
CA ARG A 58 -14.85 16.65 -6.66
C ARG A 58 -14.25 16.63 -5.25
N VAL A 59 -13.15 15.92 -5.05
CA VAL A 59 -12.38 15.88 -3.82
C VAL A 59 -11.08 16.69 -3.96
N LYS A 60 -10.48 17.09 -2.82
CA LYS A 60 -9.17 17.76 -2.84
C LYS A 60 -8.09 16.75 -3.19
N CYS A 61 -7.16 17.13 -4.09
CA CYS A 61 -6.00 16.36 -4.45
C CYS A 61 -4.74 17.24 -4.32
N ARG A 62 -3.78 16.81 -3.49
CA ARG A 62 -2.43 17.38 -3.41
C ARG A 62 -1.42 16.37 -3.90
N SER A 63 -0.40 16.83 -4.63
CA SER A 63 0.65 15.96 -5.16
C SER A 63 2.03 16.49 -4.76
N TYR A 64 2.90 15.59 -4.30
CA TYR A 64 4.28 15.90 -3.92
C TYR A 64 5.24 14.97 -4.63
N THR A 65 6.21 15.57 -5.33
CA THR A 65 7.35 14.81 -5.88
C THR A 65 8.32 14.56 -4.74
N CYS A 66 8.56 13.28 -4.39
CA CYS A 66 9.39 12.89 -3.26
C CYS A 66 9.90 11.46 -3.45
N ASP A 67 11.15 11.22 -3.09
CA ASP A 67 11.69 9.88 -2.92
C ASP A 67 11.43 9.42 -1.48
N VAL A 68 10.61 8.39 -1.33
CA VAL A 68 10.24 7.84 0.00
C VAL A 68 11.42 7.25 0.75
N THR A 69 12.54 6.97 0.08
CA THR A 69 13.78 6.48 0.71
C THR A 69 14.63 7.60 1.31
N ASN A 70 14.28 8.87 1.06
CA ASN A 70 14.91 10.03 1.66
C ASN A 70 14.05 10.54 2.83
N TYR A 71 14.51 10.26 4.05
CA TYR A 71 13.77 10.62 5.28
C TYR A 71 13.47 12.12 5.37
N ASN A 72 14.43 12.99 5.04
CA ASN A 72 14.25 14.43 5.15
C ASN A 72 13.23 14.97 4.14
N GLU A 73 13.24 14.47 2.90
CA GLU A 73 12.21 14.82 1.91
C GLU A 73 10.82 14.40 2.41
N VAL A 74 10.70 13.16 2.90
CA VAL A 74 9.43 12.64 3.44
C VAL A 74 8.96 13.49 4.60
N LYS A 75 9.83 13.79 5.57
CA LYS A 75 9.49 14.62 6.73
C LYS A 75 9.00 16.00 6.29
N ASN A 76 9.71 16.67 5.38
CA ASN A 76 9.32 17.97 4.85
C ASN A 76 7.94 17.93 4.16
N VAL A 77 7.64 16.88 3.41
CA VAL A 77 6.32 16.70 2.79
C VAL A 77 5.24 16.51 3.85
N ILE A 78 5.45 15.62 4.84
CA ILE A 78 4.48 15.36 5.91
C ILE A 78 4.21 16.61 6.76
N ASP A 79 5.21 17.44 7.01
CA ASP A 79 5.06 18.68 7.77
C ASP A 79 4.11 19.67 7.07
N GLN A 80 4.13 19.72 5.73
CA GLN A 80 3.24 20.56 4.92
C GLN A 80 1.79 20.05 4.81
N ILE A 81 1.54 18.79 5.16
CA ILE A 81 0.20 18.21 5.09
C ILE A 81 -0.58 18.57 6.36
N PRO A 82 -1.75 19.24 6.25
CA PRO A 82 -2.46 19.69 7.44
C PRO A 82 -3.12 18.55 8.23
N ARG A 83 -3.54 17.48 7.54
CA ARG A 83 -4.25 16.35 8.15
C ARG A 83 -4.02 15.05 7.38
N ILE A 84 -3.85 13.96 8.12
CA ILE A 84 -3.82 12.59 7.61
C ILE A 84 -4.74 11.74 8.49
N ASP A 85 -5.63 10.97 7.87
CA ASP A 85 -6.51 9.99 8.51
C ASP A 85 -6.21 8.58 8.02
N ILE A 86 -5.75 8.45 6.78
CA ILE A 86 -5.46 7.19 6.11
C ILE A 86 -4.05 7.27 5.50
N LEU A 87 -3.23 6.24 5.72
CA LEU A 87 -1.96 6.03 5.03
C LEU A 87 -2.03 4.75 4.22
N VAL A 88 -1.66 4.81 2.94
CA VAL A 88 -1.40 3.63 2.10
C VAL A 88 0.09 3.59 1.76
N ASN A 89 0.84 2.77 2.47
CA ASN A 89 2.24 2.46 2.22
C ASN A 89 2.34 1.49 1.04
N ASN A 90 2.37 2.02 -0.19
CA ASN A 90 2.39 1.21 -1.39
C ASN A 90 3.72 1.28 -2.15
N ALA A 91 4.56 2.29 -1.95
CA ALA A 91 5.86 2.37 -2.61
C ALA A 91 6.70 1.14 -2.28
N GLY A 92 7.25 0.50 -3.30
CA GLY A 92 8.06 -0.70 -3.16
C GLY A 92 8.62 -1.18 -4.48
N THR A 93 9.55 -2.13 -4.42
CA THR A 93 10.20 -2.74 -5.59
C THR A 93 10.56 -4.20 -5.33
N ASN A 94 10.91 -4.90 -6.40
CA ASN A 94 11.38 -6.27 -6.37
C ASN A 94 12.41 -6.51 -7.48
N PHE A 95 13.56 -7.04 -7.11
CA PHE A 95 14.60 -7.54 -8.01
C PHE A 95 14.66 -9.06 -7.85
N PRO A 96 14.12 -9.82 -8.83
CA PRO A 96 14.20 -11.29 -8.81
C PRO A 96 15.62 -11.74 -9.12
N GLU A 97 16.25 -12.43 -8.17
CA GLU A 97 17.60 -12.96 -8.29
C GLU A 97 17.68 -14.33 -7.61
N HIS A 98 18.52 -15.26 -8.13
CA HIS A 98 18.85 -16.49 -7.42
C HIS A 98 19.58 -16.15 -6.12
N PHE A 99 19.34 -16.92 -5.06
CA PHE A 99 19.87 -16.62 -3.73
C PHE A 99 21.40 -16.40 -3.71
N THR A 100 22.11 -17.25 -4.44
CA THR A 100 23.58 -17.18 -4.54
C THR A 100 24.10 -16.01 -5.40
N GLU A 101 23.21 -15.34 -6.16
CA GLU A 101 23.56 -14.28 -7.10
C GLU A 101 22.98 -12.92 -6.68
N VAL A 102 22.33 -12.86 -5.52
CA VAL A 102 21.72 -11.61 -5.02
C VAL A 102 22.78 -10.53 -4.88
N LYS A 103 22.63 -9.47 -5.66
CA LYS A 103 23.50 -8.29 -5.55
C LYS A 103 23.24 -7.56 -4.23
N ARG A 104 24.30 -7.27 -3.48
CA ARG A 104 24.18 -6.58 -2.21
C ARG A 104 23.46 -5.24 -2.33
N SER A 105 23.76 -4.47 -3.36
CA SER A 105 23.09 -3.19 -3.65
C SER A 105 21.57 -3.34 -3.89
N ASN A 106 21.13 -4.41 -4.56
CA ASN A 106 19.71 -4.69 -4.77
C ASN A 106 19.03 -5.08 -3.46
N MET A 107 19.67 -5.90 -2.64
CA MET A 107 19.17 -6.29 -1.32
C MET A 107 19.00 -5.06 -0.43
N GLU A 108 20.04 -4.25 -0.30
CA GLU A 108 20.03 -3.03 0.52
C GLU A 108 18.96 -2.03 0.05
N TYR A 109 18.84 -1.83 -1.27
CA TYR A 109 17.81 -0.95 -1.82
C TYR A 109 16.39 -1.48 -1.58
N MET A 110 16.18 -2.81 -1.72
CA MET A 110 14.87 -3.41 -1.43
C MET A 110 14.49 -3.26 0.05
N VAL A 111 15.42 -3.48 0.98
CA VAL A 111 15.19 -3.26 2.42
C VAL A 111 14.87 -1.78 2.69
N LYS A 112 15.64 -0.88 2.08
CA LYS A 112 15.46 0.56 2.22
C LYS A 112 14.06 1.02 1.79
N ILE A 113 13.59 0.57 0.62
CA ILE A 113 12.31 1.05 0.07
C ILE A 113 11.10 0.27 0.63
N ASN A 114 11.21 -1.05 0.82
CA ASN A 114 10.06 -1.88 1.21
C ASN A 114 9.81 -1.87 2.73
N ASN A 115 10.85 -1.70 3.55
CA ASN A 115 10.75 -1.78 5.02
C ASN A 115 11.08 -0.45 5.70
N ILE A 116 12.28 0.11 5.51
CA ILE A 116 12.70 1.33 6.22
C ILE A 116 11.83 2.52 5.82
N ALA A 117 11.59 2.72 4.53
CA ALA A 117 10.72 3.82 4.07
C ALA A 117 9.27 3.65 4.55
N ALA A 118 8.75 2.41 4.55
CA ALA A 118 7.40 2.12 5.06
C ALA A 118 7.30 2.41 6.56
N PHE A 119 8.29 2.03 7.36
CA PHE A 119 8.38 2.34 8.79
C PHE A 119 8.40 3.86 9.01
N ASN A 120 9.32 4.58 8.36
CA ASN A 120 9.47 6.02 8.52
C ASN A 120 8.18 6.79 8.18
N LEU A 121 7.54 6.42 7.07
CA LEU A 121 6.26 7.01 6.66
C LEU A 121 5.16 6.72 7.67
N ALA A 122 5.06 5.48 8.14
CA ALA A 122 4.08 5.09 9.14
C ALA A 122 4.27 5.88 10.44
N GLN A 123 5.51 6.02 10.92
CA GLN A 123 5.83 6.78 12.12
C GLN A 123 5.48 8.27 11.97
N LEU A 124 5.95 8.93 10.90
CA LEU A 124 5.68 10.35 10.65
C LEU A 124 4.18 10.62 10.48
N CYS A 125 3.46 9.76 9.75
CA CYS A 125 2.02 9.87 9.58
C CYS A 125 1.28 9.65 10.90
N THR A 126 1.69 8.68 11.71
CA THR A 126 1.12 8.44 13.04
C THR A 126 1.28 9.66 13.95
N LEU A 127 2.49 10.22 14.02
CA LEU A 127 2.74 11.46 14.79
C LEU A 127 1.82 12.61 14.33
N LYS A 128 1.59 12.72 13.01
CA LYS A 128 0.64 13.70 12.45
C LYS A 128 -0.81 13.39 12.81
N MET A 129 -1.21 12.11 12.76
CA MET A 129 -2.55 11.66 13.17
C MET A 129 -2.83 11.96 14.64
N LEU A 130 -1.85 11.74 15.52
CA LEU A 130 -1.99 11.96 16.97
C LEU A 130 -2.18 13.44 17.35
N LYS A 131 -1.73 14.38 16.53
CA LYS A 131 -1.94 15.82 16.73
C LYS A 131 -3.39 16.27 16.48
N ILE A 132 -4.24 15.42 15.88
CA ILE A 132 -5.63 15.77 15.57
C ILE A 132 -6.48 15.65 16.84
N LYS A 133 -7.14 16.76 17.22
CA LYS A 133 -8.09 16.78 18.33
C LYS A 133 -9.14 15.66 18.18
N ASN A 134 -9.43 14.95 19.26
CA ASN A 134 -10.38 13.84 19.29
C ASN A 134 -10.00 12.64 18.39
N ARG A 135 -8.69 12.40 18.15
CA ARG A 135 -8.21 11.27 17.31
C ARG A 135 -8.86 9.94 17.72
N LYS A 136 -8.92 9.63 19.02
CA LYS A 136 -9.52 8.40 19.52
C LYS A 136 -10.98 8.20 19.06
N LYS A 137 -11.75 9.28 18.93
CA LYS A 137 -13.13 9.25 18.41
C LYS A 137 -13.18 9.13 16.89
N ILE A 138 -12.29 9.83 16.20
CA ILE A 138 -12.27 9.91 14.72
C ILE A 138 -11.66 8.63 14.12
N GLY A 139 -10.70 8.02 14.80
CA GLY A 139 -9.93 6.87 14.31
C GLY A 139 -8.93 7.21 13.21
N GLY A 140 -8.15 6.22 12.80
CA GLY A 140 -7.23 6.27 11.68
C GLY A 140 -7.02 4.90 11.05
N SER A 141 -6.45 4.84 9.84
CA SER A 141 -6.14 3.58 9.18
C SER A 141 -4.79 3.65 8.47
N ILE A 142 -3.93 2.69 8.76
CA ILE A 142 -2.65 2.50 8.05
C ILE A 142 -2.74 1.17 7.31
N ILE A 143 -2.48 1.20 6.01
CA ILE A 143 -2.56 0.05 5.14
C ILE A 143 -1.20 -0.14 4.47
N ASN A 144 -0.52 -1.21 4.81
CA ASN A 144 0.74 -1.57 4.20
C ASN A 144 0.49 -2.50 3.00
N MET A 145 0.98 -2.13 1.81
CA MET A 145 0.91 -2.98 0.63
C MET A 145 1.97 -4.08 0.74
N SER A 146 1.52 -5.23 1.21
CA SER A 146 2.34 -6.43 1.33
C SER A 146 2.28 -7.29 0.05
N SER A 147 2.22 -8.56 0.18
CA SER A 147 2.11 -9.56 -0.89
C SER A 147 1.71 -10.90 -0.28
N GLN A 148 1.14 -11.82 -1.06
CA GLN A 148 1.10 -13.24 -0.70
C GLN A 148 2.47 -13.77 -0.27
N MET A 149 3.55 -13.18 -0.82
CA MET A 149 4.94 -13.52 -0.47
C MET A 149 5.37 -13.02 0.91
N GLY A 150 4.49 -12.42 1.68
CA GLY A 150 4.62 -12.19 3.12
C GLY A 150 4.11 -13.38 3.95
N HIS A 151 3.57 -14.44 3.32
CA HIS A 151 2.99 -15.62 3.95
C HIS A 151 3.58 -16.91 3.43
N VAL A 152 4.06 -16.93 2.18
CA VAL A 152 4.67 -18.09 1.53
C VAL A 152 5.97 -17.72 0.84
N GLY A 153 6.82 -18.72 0.61
CA GLY A 153 8.05 -18.57 -0.18
C GLY A 153 7.77 -18.51 -1.68
N GLY A 154 8.68 -17.88 -2.42
CA GLY A 154 8.69 -17.91 -3.87
C GLY A 154 10.10 -18.02 -4.42
N PRO A 155 10.34 -18.81 -5.48
CA PRO A 155 11.67 -18.96 -6.07
C PRO A 155 12.19 -17.62 -6.56
N ILE A 156 13.51 -17.41 -6.49
CA ILE A 156 14.21 -16.17 -6.89
C ILE A 156 13.66 -14.89 -6.23
N ARG A 157 13.12 -15.01 -5.00
CA ARG A 157 12.44 -13.94 -4.27
C ARG A 157 12.88 -13.85 -2.80
N SER A 158 14.01 -14.44 -2.42
CA SER A 158 14.46 -14.53 -1.01
C SER A 158 14.41 -13.18 -0.29
N VAL A 159 15.00 -12.13 -0.88
CA VAL A 159 14.99 -10.77 -0.30
C VAL A 159 13.58 -10.18 -0.28
N TYR A 160 12.80 -10.37 -1.33
CA TYR A 160 11.42 -9.86 -1.37
C TYR A 160 10.54 -10.55 -0.32
N ASN A 161 10.69 -11.88 -0.15
CA ASN A 161 10.00 -12.63 0.89
C ASN A 161 10.38 -12.10 2.28
N MET A 162 11.67 -11.94 2.56
CA MET A 162 12.17 -11.35 3.82
C MET A 162 11.53 -9.98 4.08
N ASN A 163 11.48 -9.11 3.07
CA ASN A 163 10.90 -7.78 3.21
C ASN A 163 9.39 -7.85 3.49
N LYS A 164 8.64 -8.72 2.81
CA LYS A 164 7.18 -8.81 2.97
C LYS A 164 6.80 -9.48 4.29
N HIS A 165 7.50 -10.52 4.73
CA HIS A 165 7.34 -11.08 6.09
C HIS A 165 7.68 -10.03 7.17
N GLY A 166 8.75 -9.26 6.99
CA GLY A 166 9.08 -8.15 7.89
C GLY A 166 7.96 -7.09 7.98
N LEU A 167 7.30 -6.81 6.85
CA LEU A 167 6.17 -5.87 6.82
C LEU A 167 4.93 -6.41 7.55
N GLU A 168 4.68 -7.73 7.49
CA GLU A 168 3.63 -8.38 8.30
C GLU A 168 3.92 -8.27 9.80
N GLY A 169 5.17 -8.52 10.21
CA GLY A 169 5.61 -8.34 11.60
C GLY A 169 5.44 -6.90 12.08
N LEU A 170 5.93 -5.93 11.30
CA LEU A 170 5.77 -4.50 11.57
C LEU A 170 4.29 -4.12 11.74
N THR A 171 3.41 -4.62 10.87
CA THR A 171 1.98 -4.34 10.91
C THR A 171 1.34 -4.81 12.22
N LYS A 172 1.68 -6.00 12.69
CA LYS A 172 1.18 -6.56 13.97
C LYS A 172 1.65 -5.73 15.16
N GLY A 173 2.95 -5.40 15.23
CA GLY A 173 3.50 -4.56 16.30
C GLY A 173 2.83 -3.19 16.36
N MET A 174 2.74 -2.51 15.21
CA MET A 174 2.06 -1.21 15.11
C MET A 174 0.57 -1.29 15.49
N ALA A 175 -0.13 -2.37 15.13
CA ALA A 175 -1.54 -2.54 15.48
C ALA A 175 -1.76 -2.56 16.99
N LEU A 176 -0.90 -3.24 17.73
CA LEU A 176 -0.96 -3.29 19.21
C LEU A 176 -0.64 -1.92 19.82
N ASP A 177 0.42 -1.26 19.36
CA ASP A 177 0.85 0.04 19.89
C ASP A 177 -0.18 1.15 19.67
N LEU A 178 -0.90 1.10 18.53
CA LEU A 178 -1.76 2.18 18.06
C LEU A 178 -3.25 1.96 18.37
N ALA A 179 -3.65 0.77 18.84
CA ALA A 179 -5.04 0.43 19.17
C ALA A 179 -5.66 1.41 20.18
N LYS A 180 -4.91 1.81 21.21
CA LYS A 180 -5.35 2.78 22.23
C LYS A 180 -5.74 4.16 21.66
N TYR A 181 -5.26 4.49 20.46
CA TYR A 181 -5.59 5.72 19.75
C TYR A 181 -6.68 5.53 18.68
N ASN A 182 -7.24 4.32 18.57
CA ASN A 182 -8.19 3.94 17.52
C ASN A 182 -7.58 4.11 16.11
N ILE A 183 -6.29 3.79 15.97
CA ILE A 183 -5.61 3.73 14.68
C ILE A 183 -5.39 2.26 14.34
N ARG A 184 -6.02 1.80 13.27
CA ARG A 184 -5.93 0.43 12.78
C ARG A 184 -4.77 0.29 11.81
N VAL A 185 -4.09 -0.85 11.86
CA VAL A 185 -2.97 -1.14 10.96
C VAL A 185 -3.15 -2.53 10.38
N ASN A 186 -3.21 -2.64 9.06
CA ASN A 186 -3.42 -3.90 8.36
C ASN A 186 -2.56 -3.98 7.09
N THR A 187 -2.42 -5.17 6.54
CA THR A 187 -1.83 -5.36 5.22
C THR A 187 -2.90 -5.72 4.19
N VAL A 188 -2.65 -5.36 2.93
CA VAL A 188 -3.27 -5.97 1.75
C VAL A 188 -2.20 -6.79 1.06
N CYS A 189 -2.50 -8.04 0.76
CA CYS A 189 -1.56 -9.05 0.27
C CYS A 189 -1.97 -9.56 -1.12
N PRO A 190 -1.65 -8.80 -2.19
CA PRO A 190 -1.98 -9.22 -3.55
C PRO A 190 -1.16 -10.43 -4.00
N THR A 191 -1.74 -11.23 -4.90
CA THR A 191 -1.00 -12.09 -5.82
C THR A 191 -0.49 -11.28 -7.02
N PHE A 192 -0.20 -11.96 -8.14
CA PHE A 192 0.18 -11.29 -9.38
C PHE A 192 -0.98 -10.46 -9.95
N VAL A 193 -0.73 -9.17 -10.09
CA VAL A 193 -1.66 -8.19 -10.66
C VAL A 193 -1.05 -7.68 -11.96
N VAL A 194 -1.85 -7.47 -13.00
CA VAL A 194 -1.38 -6.89 -14.25
C VAL A 194 -1.09 -5.40 -14.04
N THR A 195 0.18 -5.07 -13.88
CA THR A 195 0.68 -3.72 -13.63
C THR A 195 1.89 -3.41 -14.54
N PRO A 196 2.34 -2.16 -14.66
CA PRO A 196 3.59 -1.85 -15.35
C PRO A 196 4.82 -2.60 -14.80
N MET A 197 4.81 -2.96 -13.52
CA MET A 197 5.89 -3.73 -12.88
C MET A 197 5.88 -5.19 -13.35
N THR A 198 4.71 -5.83 -13.43
CA THR A 198 4.56 -7.26 -13.73
C THR A 198 4.45 -7.56 -15.21
N SER A 199 4.05 -6.58 -16.03
CA SER A 199 3.80 -6.75 -17.47
C SER A 199 5.01 -7.36 -18.23
N LYS A 200 6.23 -7.01 -17.83
CA LYS A 200 7.45 -7.56 -18.45
C LYS A 200 7.56 -9.07 -18.23
N PHE A 201 7.28 -9.55 -17.02
CA PHE A 201 7.35 -10.96 -16.67
C PHE A 201 6.21 -11.76 -17.32
N LEU A 202 5.02 -11.16 -17.42
CA LEU A 202 3.82 -11.79 -17.99
C LEU A 202 3.89 -11.97 -19.51
N LYS A 203 4.86 -11.36 -20.19
CA LYS A 203 5.16 -11.62 -21.62
C LYS A 203 5.75 -13.03 -21.83
N ASN A 204 6.43 -13.57 -20.84
CA ASN A 204 6.94 -14.96 -20.92
C ASN A 204 5.78 -15.94 -20.72
N LYS A 205 5.43 -16.66 -21.80
CA LYS A 205 4.29 -17.61 -21.82
C LYS A 205 4.43 -18.74 -20.78
N LYS A 206 5.66 -19.27 -20.59
CA LYS A 206 5.94 -20.32 -19.59
C LYS A 206 5.70 -19.76 -18.19
N PHE A 207 6.31 -18.63 -17.84
CA PHE A 207 6.13 -17.98 -16.55
C PHE A 207 4.65 -17.67 -16.27
N LYS A 208 3.93 -17.12 -17.28
CA LYS A 208 2.49 -16.83 -17.17
C LYS A 208 1.68 -18.08 -16.83
N ARG A 209 1.88 -19.18 -17.59
CA ARG A 209 1.18 -20.45 -17.39
C ARG A 209 1.50 -21.05 -16.01
N ASP A 210 2.79 -21.08 -15.63
CA ASP A 210 3.22 -21.69 -14.38
C ASP A 210 2.77 -20.87 -13.15
N THR A 211 2.68 -19.54 -13.29
CA THR A 211 2.11 -18.67 -12.27
C THR A 211 0.60 -18.92 -12.12
N LEU A 212 -0.15 -19.01 -13.23
CA LEU A 212 -1.60 -19.22 -13.20
C LEU A 212 -1.99 -20.56 -12.55
N LYS A 213 -1.18 -21.61 -12.69
CA LYS A 213 -1.42 -22.91 -12.03
C LYS A 213 -1.45 -22.79 -10.50
N ASN A 214 -0.80 -21.78 -9.94
CA ASN A 214 -0.77 -21.55 -8.50
C ASN A 214 -1.89 -20.63 -8.00
N ILE A 215 -2.71 -20.08 -8.88
CA ILE A 215 -3.88 -19.25 -8.52
C ILE A 215 -5.15 -20.10 -8.74
N PRO A 216 -5.80 -20.64 -7.70
CA PRO A 216 -7.00 -21.45 -7.85
C PRO A 216 -8.12 -20.81 -8.65
N LEU A 217 -8.30 -19.48 -8.56
CA LEU A 217 -9.27 -18.77 -9.39
C LEU A 217 -8.89 -18.66 -10.88
N GLY A 218 -7.74 -19.20 -11.31
CA GLY A 218 -7.31 -19.34 -12.70
C GLY A 218 -7.00 -18.04 -13.46
N ARG A 219 -6.94 -16.91 -12.79
CA ARG A 219 -6.64 -15.60 -13.40
C ARG A 219 -5.77 -14.72 -12.52
N PHE A 220 -5.11 -13.75 -13.11
CA PHE A 220 -4.45 -12.68 -12.38
C PHE A 220 -5.48 -11.73 -11.76
N ALA A 221 -5.12 -11.12 -10.63
CA ALA A 221 -5.93 -10.09 -10.03
C ALA A 221 -5.92 -8.80 -10.87
N GLU A 222 -7.01 -8.08 -10.83
CA GLU A 222 -7.13 -6.74 -11.38
C GLU A 222 -6.74 -5.68 -10.35
N MET A 223 -6.28 -4.52 -10.82
CA MET A 223 -5.94 -3.40 -9.92
C MET A 223 -7.16 -2.90 -9.13
N SER A 224 -8.36 -3.01 -9.67
CA SER A 224 -9.63 -2.68 -9.03
C SER A 224 -9.91 -3.53 -7.80
N GLU A 225 -9.62 -4.83 -7.83
CA GLU A 225 -9.84 -5.76 -6.72
C GLU A 225 -8.94 -5.41 -5.52
N ILE A 226 -7.69 -5.04 -5.80
CA ILE A 226 -6.76 -4.60 -4.76
C ILE A 226 -7.18 -3.22 -4.21
N ALA A 227 -7.57 -2.31 -5.08
CA ALA A 227 -7.99 -0.97 -4.67
C ALA A 227 -9.27 -1.00 -3.82
N SER A 228 -10.24 -1.85 -4.15
CA SER A 228 -11.47 -2.05 -3.37
C SER A 228 -11.17 -2.58 -1.96
N SER A 229 -10.21 -3.51 -1.84
CA SER A 229 -9.73 -4.03 -0.55
C SER A 229 -9.08 -2.93 0.30
N VAL A 230 -8.34 -2.01 -0.33
CA VAL A 230 -7.77 -0.84 0.34
C VAL A 230 -8.88 0.10 0.83
N VAL A 231 -9.91 0.38 0.01
CA VAL A 231 -11.07 1.20 0.43
C VAL A 231 -11.79 0.57 1.61
N PHE A 232 -12.00 -0.75 1.60
CA PHE A 232 -12.59 -1.48 2.71
C PHE A 232 -11.80 -1.27 4.01
N LEU A 233 -10.49 -1.56 4.00
CA LEU A 233 -9.64 -1.40 5.18
C LEU A 233 -9.48 0.06 5.63
N ALA A 234 -9.60 1.02 4.71
CA ALA A 234 -9.57 2.45 5.02
C ALA A 234 -10.84 2.94 5.72
N SER A 235 -11.95 2.24 5.53
CA SER A 235 -13.29 2.66 5.91
C SER A 235 -13.71 2.17 7.30
N ASP A 236 -14.83 2.72 7.80
CA ASP A 236 -15.43 2.29 9.06
C ASP A 236 -16.08 0.88 8.95
N ALA A 237 -16.22 0.32 7.73
CA ALA A 237 -16.63 -1.07 7.53
C ALA A 237 -15.62 -2.06 8.12
N ALA A 238 -14.35 -1.66 8.23
CA ALA A 238 -13.27 -2.44 8.85
C ALA A 238 -12.94 -1.98 10.28
N SER A 239 -13.87 -1.33 11.00
CA SER A 239 -13.60 -0.70 12.30
C SER A 239 -13.11 -1.68 13.39
N MET A 240 -13.39 -2.98 13.27
CA MET A 240 -12.93 -4.02 14.20
C MET A 240 -11.78 -4.85 13.65
N ILE A 241 -11.14 -4.40 12.55
CA ILE A 241 -10.07 -5.14 11.86
C ILE A 241 -8.75 -4.38 12.04
N THR A 242 -7.81 -4.96 12.79
CA THR A 242 -6.44 -4.45 12.99
C THR A 242 -5.46 -5.60 13.22
N GLY A 243 -4.22 -5.45 12.78
CA GLY A 243 -3.16 -6.45 12.91
C GLY A 243 -3.30 -7.64 11.96
N THR A 244 -4.19 -7.56 10.96
CA THR A 244 -4.48 -8.66 10.04
C THR A 244 -3.93 -8.44 8.63
N SER A 245 -3.84 -9.54 7.90
CA SER A 245 -3.46 -9.60 6.50
C SER A 245 -4.68 -9.93 5.65
N LEU A 246 -5.09 -9.00 4.80
CA LEU A 246 -6.16 -9.26 3.83
C LEU A 246 -5.54 -9.82 2.55
N LEU A 247 -5.60 -11.14 2.41
CA LEU A 247 -5.15 -11.85 1.21
C LEU A 247 -6.10 -11.57 0.04
N VAL A 248 -5.54 -11.11 -1.08
CA VAL A 248 -6.26 -10.86 -2.34
C VAL A 248 -5.49 -11.60 -3.44
N ASP A 249 -5.44 -12.91 -3.29
CA ASP A 249 -4.49 -13.78 -3.97
C ASP A 249 -5.12 -14.90 -4.82
N GLY A 250 -6.43 -14.91 -4.92
CA GLY A 250 -7.17 -15.90 -5.69
C GLY A 250 -7.02 -17.34 -5.16
N GLY A 251 -6.69 -17.49 -3.87
CA GLY A 251 -6.50 -18.77 -3.18
C GLY A 251 -5.07 -19.31 -3.27
N TRP A 252 -4.08 -18.52 -3.70
CA TRP A 252 -2.68 -18.98 -3.77
C TRP A 252 -2.17 -19.54 -2.44
N THR A 253 -2.48 -18.89 -1.34
CA THR A 253 -1.98 -19.24 0.01
C THR A 253 -2.94 -20.16 0.78
N ALA A 254 -4.02 -20.64 0.16
CA ALA A 254 -5.00 -21.50 0.81
C ALA A 254 -4.59 -22.98 0.83
N LYS A 255 -3.41 -23.33 0.30
CA LYS A 255 -2.89 -24.71 0.20
C LYS A 255 -1.48 -24.81 0.80
#